data_60ec331566f34bb83c37dc6495ea2cd3
#
_entry.id   60ec331566f34bb83c37dc6495ea2cd3
#
_cell.length_a   1.000
_cell.length_b   1.000
_cell.length_c   1.000
_cell.angle_alpha   90.00
_cell.angle_beta   90.00
_cell.angle_gamma   90.00
#
_symmetry.space_group_name_H-M   'P 1'
#
loop_
_entity.id
_entity.type
_entity.pdbx_description
1 polymer ?
#
loop_
_entity_poly.entity_id
_entity_poly.type
_entity_poly.pdbx_seq_one_letter_code
_entity_poly.pdbx_strand_id
1 'polypeptide(L)'
;MDMLFESSSDVTLEAYEKMISLKTAVLLAGALKMGAIAAGATESDALKLYDFGLNIGVAFQIQDDYLDTFGSQAQVGKQIGGDIIQNKKTFLILKALAIGNEDQKQDLLDLFNTENDLLPQEKVKKVTAILTELNIPDEAKRRKQYYFEKGMKSLEEVQVMAAKKELLRKVAFQLLEREN
;
A
#
# COMPACT_ATOMS: atom_id res chain seq x y z
N MET A 1 -15.33 8.76 -1.36
CA MET A 1 -14.07 9.13 -0.70
C MET A 1 -12.90 9.14 -1.70
N ASP A 2 -12.77 8.15 -2.56
CA ASP A 2 -11.75 8.06 -3.62
C ASP A 2 -11.76 9.29 -4.56
N MET A 3 -12.92 9.63 -5.14
CA MET A 3 -13.04 10.76 -6.06
C MET A 3 -12.68 12.13 -5.45
N LEU A 4 -12.97 12.33 -4.16
CA LEU A 4 -12.56 13.55 -3.44
C LEU A 4 -11.05 13.57 -3.14
N PHE A 5 -10.44 12.38 -2.98
CA PHE A 5 -9.02 12.22 -2.75
C PHE A 5 -8.22 12.53 -4.03
N GLU A 6 -8.71 12.09 -5.18
CA GLU A 6 -8.07 12.32 -6.48
C GLU A 6 -8.11 13.80 -6.90
N SER A 7 -9.18 14.53 -6.54
CA SER A 7 -9.37 15.93 -6.90
C SER A 7 -8.75 16.95 -5.93
N SER A 8 -8.29 16.53 -4.74
CA SER A 8 -7.70 17.45 -3.75
C SER A 8 -6.22 17.74 -4.07
N SER A 9 -5.80 19.02 -4.05
CA SER A 9 -4.40 19.42 -4.26
C SER A 9 -3.50 19.03 -3.08
N ASP A 10 -4.02 18.99 -1.86
CA ASP A 10 -3.26 18.85 -0.61
C ASP A 10 -3.48 17.48 0.05
N VAL A 11 -3.12 16.40 -0.63
CA VAL A 11 -3.21 15.06 -0.07
C VAL A 11 -1.92 14.72 0.69
N THR A 12 -2.06 14.41 1.98
CA THR A 12 -0.93 13.96 2.82
C THR A 12 -0.77 12.44 2.81
N LEU A 13 0.40 11.96 3.24
CA LEU A 13 0.64 10.52 3.44
C LEU A 13 -0.33 9.90 4.46
N GLU A 14 -0.67 10.63 5.53
CA GLU A 14 -1.63 10.18 6.53
C GLU A 14 -3.04 10.04 5.94
N ALA A 15 -3.44 10.98 5.09
CA ALA A 15 -4.72 10.92 4.39
C ALA A 15 -4.77 9.72 3.43
N TYR A 16 -3.67 9.44 2.72
CA TYR A 16 -3.53 8.26 1.88
C TYR A 16 -3.64 6.97 2.70
N GLU A 17 -2.88 6.83 3.79
CA GLU A 17 -2.93 5.63 4.64
C GLU A 17 -4.31 5.40 5.23
N LYS A 18 -5.00 6.45 5.64
CA LYS A 18 -6.39 6.38 6.10
C LYS A 18 -7.32 5.92 4.96
N MET A 19 -7.14 6.43 3.76
CA MET A 19 -7.94 6.05 2.60
C MET A 19 -7.78 4.56 2.27
N ILE A 20 -6.54 4.04 2.13
CA ILE A 20 -6.30 2.63 1.83
C ILE A 20 -6.75 1.71 2.97
N SER A 21 -6.63 2.16 4.23
CA SER A 21 -7.17 1.44 5.38
C SER A 21 -8.68 1.25 5.24
N LEU A 22 -9.42 2.31 4.94
CA LEU A 22 -10.88 2.27 4.82
C LEU A 22 -11.36 1.56 3.55
N LYS A 23 -10.64 1.71 2.43
CA LYS A 23 -11.03 1.14 1.14
C LYS A 23 -10.75 -0.36 1.06
N THR A 24 -9.63 -0.82 1.59
CA THR A 24 -9.14 -2.19 1.42
C THR A 24 -8.99 -2.95 2.74
N ALA A 25 -8.25 -2.39 3.70
CA ALA A 25 -7.80 -3.14 4.87
C ALA A 25 -8.92 -3.43 5.88
N VAL A 26 -9.89 -2.52 6.05
CA VAL A 26 -11.02 -2.69 6.99
C VAL A 26 -11.89 -3.90 6.64
N LEU A 27 -12.06 -4.21 5.35
CA LEU A 27 -12.84 -5.38 4.94
C LEU A 27 -12.17 -6.69 5.40
N LEU A 28 -10.86 -6.81 5.16
CA LEU A 28 -10.07 -7.95 5.62
C LEU A 28 -10.07 -8.05 7.15
N ALA A 29 -9.84 -6.95 7.84
CA ALA A 29 -9.85 -6.86 9.29
C ALA A 29 -11.20 -7.26 9.88
N GLY A 30 -12.30 -6.74 9.32
CA GLY A 30 -13.66 -7.07 9.72
C GLY A 30 -14.00 -8.55 9.53
N ALA A 31 -13.59 -9.13 8.40
CA ALA A 31 -13.80 -10.55 8.13
C ALA A 31 -13.08 -11.44 9.16
N LEU A 32 -11.83 -11.13 9.50
CA LEU A 32 -11.07 -11.86 10.52
C LEU A 32 -11.69 -11.71 11.91
N LYS A 33 -12.10 -10.51 12.29
CA LYS A 33 -12.80 -10.27 13.56
C LYS A 33 -14.12 -11.05 13.65
N MET A 34 -14.93 -10.98 12.60
CA MET A 34 -16.20 -11.73 12.55
C MET A 34 -15.99 -13.25 12.64
N GLY A 35 -14.99 -13.76 11.91
CA GLY A 35 -14.63 -15.18 11.98
C GLY A 35 -14.18 -15.60 13.38
N ALA A 36 -13.40 -14.77 14.05
CA ALA A 36 -12.96 -15.01 15.43
C ALA A 36 -14.15 -15.05 16.42
N ILE A 37 -15.06 -14.08 16.32
CA ILE A 37 -16.26 -14.03 17.16
C ILE A 37 -17.15 -15.27 16.93
N ALA A 38 -17.36 -15.63 15.66
CA ALA A 38 -18.15 -16.82 15.31
C ALA A 38 -17.52 -18.13 15.83
N ALA A 39 -16.20 -18.18 15.96
CA ALA A 39 -15.46 -19.29 16.54
C ALA A 39 -15.37 -19.27 18.09
N GLY A 40 -16.02 -18.31 18.76
CA GLY A 40 -16.03 -18.21 20.21
C GLY A 40 -14.77 -17.57 20.81
N ALA A 41 -14.01 -16.82 20.04
CA ALA A 41 -12.84 -16.09 20.55
C ALA A 41 -13.26 -15.01 21.57
N THR A 42 -12.33 -14.67 22.47
CA THR A 42 -12.50 -13.50 23.36
C THR A 42 -12.53 -12.22 22.55
N GLU A 43 -13.15 -11.17 23.09
CA GLU A 43 -13.14 -9.84 22.44
C GLU A 43 -11.70 -9.34 22.20
N SER A 44 -10.81 -9.56 23.16
CA SER A 44 -9.39 -9.21 23.05
C SER A 44 -8.73 -9.90 21.86
N ASP A 45 -8.94 -11.21 21.68
CA ASP A 45 -8.34 -11.95 20.58
C ASP A 45 -8.98 -11.60 19.22
N ALA A 46 -10.28 -11.33 19.21
CA ALA A 46 -10.98 -10.85 18.03
C ALA A 46 -10.46 -9.47 17.57
N LEU A 47 -10.15 -8.56 18.51
CA LEU A 47 -9.53 -7.26 18.22
C LEU A 47 -8.10 -7.42 17.67
N LYS A 48 -7.28 -8.31 18.25
CA LYS A 48 -5.94 -8.61 17.73
C LYS A 48 -5.97 -9.15 16.30
N LEU A 49 -6.94 -10.00 15.97
CA LEU A 49 -7.14 -10.48 14.60
C LEU A 49 -7.63 -9.37 13.66
N TYR A 50 -8.44 -8.45 14.15
CA TYR A 50 -8.79 -7.24 13.41
C TYR A 50 -7.53 -6.41 13.10
N ASP A 51 -6.69 -6.13 14.11
CA ASP A 51 -5.46 -5.36 13.95
C ASP A 51 -4.45 -6.05 13.01
N PHE A 52 -4.35 -7.37 13.10
CA PHE A 52 -3.57 -8.16 12.14
C PHE A 52 -4.07 -7.93 10.72
N GLY A 53 -5.35 -8.13 10.45
CA GLY A 53 -5.93 -7.95 9.12
C GLY A 53 -5.79 -6.52 8.59
N LEU A 54 -5.99 -5.52 9.45
CA LEU A 54 -5.85 -4.11 9.10
C LEU A 54 -4.43 -3.80 8.63
N ASN A 55 -3.43 -4.20 9.41
CA ASN A 55 -2.03 -3.91 9.09
C ASN A 55 -1.53 -4.70 7.86
N ILE A 56 -1.91 -5.97 7.71
CA ILE A 56 -1.58 -6.76 6.50
C ILE A 56 -2.25 -6.16 5.26
N GLY A 57 -3.50 -5.69 5.37
CA GLY A 57 -4.21 -5.04 4.27
C GLY A 57 -3.55 -3.73 3.82
N VAL A 58 -3.05 -2.90 4.76
CA VAL A 58 -2.29 -1.69 4.43
C VAL A 58 -0.94 -2.04 3.79
N ALA A 59 -0.20 -3.02 4.35
CA ALA A 59 1.05 -3.49 3.76
C ALA A 59 0.86 -4.00 2.32
N PHE A 60 -0.22 -4.74 2.08
CA PHE A 60 -0.59 -5.25 0.76
C PHE A 60 -0.86 -4.10 -0.23
N GLN A 61 -1.56 -3.04 0.19
CA GLN A 61 -1.86 -1.92 -0.71
C GLN A 61 -0.57 -1.14 -1.07
N ILE A 62 0.35 -0.92 -0.12
CA ILE A 62 1.65 -0.30 -0.41
C ILE A 62 2.47 -1.18 -1.37
N GLN A 63 2.39 -2.50 -1.23
CA GLN A 63 3.01 -3.45 -2.15
C GLN A 63 2.40 -3.37 -3.56
N ASP A 64 1.07 -3.23 -3.67
CA ASP A 64 0.37 -3.10 -4.95
C ASP A 64 0.83 -1.82 -5.69
N ASP A 65 0.87 -0.67 -4.99
CA ASP A 65 1.39 0.59 -5.54
C ASP A 65 2.86 0.45 -6.01
N TYR A 66 3.69 -0.25 -5.22
CA TYR A 66 5.08 -0.52 -5.59
C TYR A 66 5.18 -1.36 -6.85
N LEU A 67 4.43 -2.46 -6.93
CA LEU A 67 4.46 -3.37 -8.07
C LEU A 67 3.90 -2.73 -9.34
N ASP A 68 2.88 -1.88 -9.25
CA ASP A 68 2.37 -1.15 -10.42
C ASP A 68 3.47 -0.29 -11.07
N THR A 69 4.37 0.29 -10.29
CA THR A 69 5.43 1.18 -10.80
C THR A 69 6.75 0.46 -11.09
N PHE A 70 7.18 -0.46 -10.21
CA PHE A 70 8.51 -1.08 -10.23
C PHE A 70 8.49 -2.59 -10.44
N GLY A 71 7.30 -3.20 -10.54
CA GLY A 71 7.17 -4.63 -10.82
C GLY A 71 7.53 -5.01 -12.25
N SER A 72 7.60 -6.30 -12.52
CA SER A 72 7.71 -6.83 -13.88
C SER A 72 6.32 -7.11 -14.47
N GLN A 73 6.21 -7.09 -15.79
CA GLN A 73 4.95 -7.40 -16.47
C GLN A 73 4.43 -8.82 -16.13
N ALA A 74 5.34 -9.75 -15.84
CA ALA A 74 5.00 -11.11 -15.41
C ALA A 74 4.38 -11.15 -14.01
N GLN A 75 4.79 -10.24 -13.11
CA GLN A 75 4.30 -10.15 -11.73
C GLN A 75 2.94 -9.43 -11.62
N VAL A 76 2.74 -8.39 -12.43
CA VAL A 76 1.57 -7.52 -12.35
C VAL A 76 0.41 -8.02 -13.21
N GLY A 77 0.70 -8.75 -14.30
CA GLY A 77 -0.31 -9.19 -15.27
C GLY A 77 -1.03 -8.03 -15.99
N LYS A 78 -0.57 -6.80 -15.79
CA LYS A 78 -1.13 -5.54 -16.32
C LYS A 78 0.01 -4.69 -16.90
N GLN A 79 -0.37 -3.59 -17.56
CA GLN A 79 0.58 -2.57 -17.99
C GLN A 79 1.22 -1.92 -16.76
N ILE A 80 2.56 -1.87 -16.73
CA ILE A 80 3.34 -1.20 -15.67
C ILE A 80 3.09 0.32 -15.74
N GLY A 81 2.99 0.97 -14.56
CA GLY A 81 2.79 2.41 -14.44
C GLY A 81 1.36 2.86 -14.68
N GLY A 82 0.39 1.95 -14.56
CA GLY A 82 -1.04 2.27 -14.72
C GLY A 82 -1.50 3.38 -13.77
N ASP A 83 -1.02 3.37 -12.54
CA ASP A 83 -1.36 4.38 -11.53
C ASP A 83 -0.75 5.75 -11.88
N ILE A 84 0.46 5.79 -12.43
CA ILE A 84 1.09 7.02 -12.94
C ILE A 84 0.31 7.60 -14.12
N ILE A 85 -0.09 6.74 -15.07
CA ILE A 85 -0.87 7.15 -16.25
C ILE A 85 -2.22 7.74 -15.83
N GLN A 86 -2.84 7.18 -14.80
CA GLN A 86 -4.13 7.62 -14.26
C GLN A 86 -4.01 8.79 -13.27
N ASN A 87 -2.84 9.39 -13.10
CA ASN A 87 -2.59 10.47 -12.12
C ASN A 87 -2.96 10.12 -10.67
N LYS A 88 -2.88 8.85 -10.29
CA LYS A 88 -3.18 8.45 -8.91
C LYS A 88 -2.14 8.92 -7.93
N LYS A 89 -2.60 9.44 -6.79
CA LYS A 89 -1.78 9.87 -5.66
C LYS A 89 -1.45 8.67 -4.76
N THR A 90 -0.56 7.80 -5.25
CA THR A 90 -0.10 6.61 -4.53
C THR A 90 0.88 6.99 -3.41
N PHE A 91 1.21 6.01 -2.54
CA PHE A 91 2.28 6.19 -1.55
C PHE A 91 3.57 6.73 -2.17
N LEU A 92 3.94 6.21 -3.35
CA LEU A 92 5.19 6.57 -4.02
C LEU A 92 5.24 8.05 -4.38
N ILE A 93 4.18 8.55 -4.99
CA ILE A 93 4.08 9.95 -5.43
C ILE A 93 4.03 10.90 -4.23
N LEU A 94 3.19 10.59 -3.23
CA LEU A 94 3.06 11.43 -2.05
C LEU A 94 4.36 11.48 -1.24
N LYS A 95 5.08 10.36 -1.13
CA LYS A 95 6.37 10.32 -0.46
C LYS A 95 7.42 11.13 -1.22
N ALA A 96 7.45 11.04 -2.55
CA ALA A 96 8.35 11.84 -3.38
C ALA A 96 8.08 13.33 -3.23
N LEU A 97 6.82 13.75 -3.26
CA LEU A 97 6.43 15.15 -3.01
C LEU A 97 6.79 15.62 -1.60
N ALA A 98 6.79 14.73 -0.60
CA ALA A 98 7.14 15.09 0.77
C ALA A 98 8.65 15.31 0.97
N ILE A 99 9.53 14.56 0.28
CA ILE A 99 10.97 14.58 0.53
C ILE A 99 11.82 15.17 -0.60
N GLY A 100 11.25 15.35 -1.80
CA GLY A 100 11.91 15.95 -2.96
C GLY A 100 12.30 17.42 -2.71
N ASN A 101 13.32 17.90 -3.43
CA ASN A 101 13.62 19.31 -3.51
C ASN A 101 12.55 20.04 -4.36
N GLU A 102 12.62 21.37 -4.42
CA GLU A 102 11.59 22.17 -5.10
C GLU A 102 11.50 21.87 -6.61
N ASP A 103 12.63 21.62 -7.29
CA ASP A 103 12.64 21.30 -8.71
C ASP A 103 11.98 19.93 -8.96
N GLN A 104 12.34 18.91 -8.16
CA GLN A 104 11.74 17.56 -8.26
C GLN A 104 10.23 17.55 -7.96
N LYS A 105 9.80 18.37 -7.00
CA LYS A 105 8.37 18.52 -6.70
C LYS A 105 7.65 19.19 -7.87
N GLN A 106 8.21 20.26 -8.43
CA GLN A 106 7.61 20.96 -9.55
C GLN A 106 7.53 20.04 -10.77
N ASP A 107 8.59 19.30 -11.09
CA ASP A 107 8.61 18.32 -12.18
C ASP A 107 7.52 17.25 -12.01
N LEU A 108 7.34 16.73 -10.78
CA LEU A 108 6.28 15.77 -10.50
C LEU A 108 4.89 16.40 -10.68
N LEU A 109 4.66 17.61 -10.17
CA LEU A 109 3.38 18.31 -10.33
C LEU A 109 3.05 18.57 -11.80
N ASP A 110 4.03 18.99 -12.59
CA ASP A 110 3.86 19.22 -14.04
C ASP A 110 3.56 17.91 -14.78
N LEU A 111 4.22 16.81 -14.40
CA LEU A 111 3.95 15.48 -14.98
C LEU A 111 2.54 14.95 -14.61
N PHE A 112 2.00 15.36 -13.48
CA PHE A 112 0.65 14.98 -13.03
C PHE A 112 -0.44 15.98 -13.43
N ASN A 113 -0.07 17.06 -14.13
CA ASN A 113 -1.04 17.98 -14.71
C ASN A 113 -1.77 17.27 -15.86
N THR A 114 -3.11 17.40 -15.91
CA THR A 114 -3.98 16.81 -16.93
C THR A 114 -3.76 17.40 -18.33
N GLU A 115 -3.17 18.59 -18.43
CA GLU A 115 -2.84 19.26 -19.69
C GLU A 115 -1.48 18.81 -20.29
N ASN A 116 -0.85 17.81 -19.68
CA ASN A 116 0.44 17.31 -20.13
C ASN A 116 0.25 16.42 -21.37
N ASP A 117 0.78 16.85 -22.53
CA ASP A 117 0.69 16.14 -23.82
C ASP A 117 1.71 15.00 -24.01
N LEU A 118 2.41 14.58 -22.94
CA LEU A 118 3.37 13.48 -23.02
C LEU A 118 2.69 12.14 -23.32
N LEU A 119 3.38 11.33 -24.11
CA LEU A 119 2.98 9.94 -24.28
C LEU A 119 2.99 9.21 -22.92
N PRO A 120 2.02 8.33 -22.65
CA PRO A 120 1.92 7.62 -21.36
C PRO A 120 3.22 6.96 -20.91
N GLN A 121 3.94 6.33 -21.84
CA GLN A 121 5.21 5.66 -21.56
C GLN A 121 6.35 6.62 -21.21
N GLU A 122 6.37 7.80 -21.83
CA GLU A 122 7.37 8.84 -21.52
C GLU A 122 7.12 9.43 -20.13
N LYS A 123 5.85 9.65 -19.80
CA LYS A 123 5.45 10.08 -18.45
C LYS A 123 5.90 9.07 -17.41
N VAL A 124 5.56 7.79 -17.57
CA VAL A 124 5.96 6.72 -16.64
C VAL A 124 7.48 6.71 -16.48
N LYS A 125 8.26 6.80 -17.56
CA LYS A 125 9.72 6.82 -17.52
C LYS A 125 10.27 7.99 -16.72
N LYS A 126 9.75 9.21 -16.94
CA LYS A 126 10.19 10.43 -16.22
C LYS A 126 9.85 10.34 -14.72
N VAL A 127 8.63 9.97 -14.39
CA VAL A 127 8.19 9.82 -12.99
C VAL A 127 9.03 8.75 -12.29
N THR A 128 9.20 7.57 -12.88
CA THR A 128 10.01 6.48 -12.31
C THR A 128 11.46 6.90 -12.08
N ALA A 129 12.04 7.72 -12.97
CA ALA A 129 13.40 8.26 -12.79
C ALA A 129 13.49 9.14 -11.52
N ILE A 130 12.55 10.07 -11.33
CA ILE A 130 12.50 10.93 -10.13
C ILE A 130 12.31 10.07 -8.87
N LEU A 131 11.39 9.11 -8.88
CA LEU A 131 11.15 8.20 -7.76
C LEU A 131 12.40 7.40 -7.39
N THR A 132 13.17 6.96 -8.39
CA THR A 132 14.40 6.20 -8.19
C THR A 132 15.50 7.08 -7.60
N GLU A 133 15.67 8.29 -8.11
CA GLU A 133 16.64 9.28 -7.60
C GLU A 133 16.40 9.61 -6.13
N LEU A 134 15.12 9.75 -5.74
CA LEU A 134 14.69 10.00 -4.37
C LEU A 134 14.70 8.74 -3.49
N ASN A 135 15.13 7.59 -4.00
CA ASN A 135 15.13 6.30 -3.30
C ASN A 135 13.75 5.90 -2.73
N ILE A 136 12.67 6.27 -3.45
CA ILE A 136 11.29 5.96 -3.05
C ILE A 136 11.02 4.44 -3.01
N PRO A 137 11.60 3.60 -3.91
CA PRO A 137 11.45 2.14 -3.80
C PRO A 137 11.77 1.58 -2.41
N ASP A 138 12.86 2.02 -1.79
CA ASP A 138 13.26 1.56 -0.46
C ASP A 138 12.38 2.15 0.64
N GLU A 139 11.88 3.37 0.47
CA GLU A 139 10.89 3.96 1.39
C GLU A 139 9.59 3.13 1.40
N ALA A 140 9.10 2.71 0.23
CA ALA A 140 7.92 1.87 0.11
C ALA A 140 8.14 0.49 0.76
N LYS A 141 9.30 -0.14 0.51
CA LYS A 141 9.67 -1.41 1.15
C LYS A 141 9.72 -1.28 2.67
N ARG A 142 10.34 -0.21 3.21
CA ARG A 142 10.38 0.06 4.65
C ARG A 142 8.98 0.26 5.24
N ARG A 143 8.11 1.01 4.55
CA ARG A 143 6.75 1.27 5.02
C ARG A 143 5.89 0.00 4.99
N LYS A 144 5.97 -0.78 3.92
CA LYS A 144 5.36 -2.11 3.82
C LYS A 144 5.80 -3.01 4.98
N GLN A 145 7.11 -3.10 5.20
CA GLN A 145 7.67 -3.95 6.26
C GLN A 145 7.19 -3.53 7.65
N TYR A 146 7.13 -2.24 7.93
CA TYR A 146 6.60 -1.71 9.19
C TYR A 146 5.16 -2.20 9.47
N TYR A 147 4.26 -2.11 8.48
CA TYR A 147 2.89 -2.59 8.66
C TYR A 147 2.81 -4.11 8.74
N PHE A 148 3.62 -4.81 7.99
CA PHE A 148 3.71 -6.28 8.08
C PHE A 148 4.11 -6.73 9.48
N GLU A 149 5.19 -6.20 10.03
CA GLU A 149 5.67 -6.54 11.38
C GLU A 149 4.64 -6.19 12.45
N LYS A 150 3.98 -5.05 12.33
CA LYS A 150 2.91 -4.64 13.22
C LYS A 150 1.72 -5.61 13.17
N GLY A 151 1.34 -6.07 11.98
CA GLY A 151 0.32 -7.09 11.82
C GLY A 151 0.75 -8.43 12.44
N MET A 152 1.94 -8.91 12.12
CA MET A 152 2.46 -10.16 12.67
C MET A 152 2.53 -10.14 14.19
N LYS A 153 2.94 -9.03 14.78
CA LYS A 153 2.92 -8.84 16.25
C LYS A 153 1.51 -9.03 16.81
N SER A 154 0.51 -8.41 16.21
CA SER A 154 -0.89 -8.57 16.64
C SER A 154 -1.34 -10.04 16.57
N LEU A 155 -0.96 -10.78 15.51
CA LEU A 155 -1.26 -12.21 15.38
C LEU A 155 -0.58 -13.03 16.48
N GLU A 156 0.69 -12.72 16.82
CA GLU A 156 1.41 -13.46 17.87
C GLU A 156 0.79 -13.29 19.27
N GLU A 157 0.17 -12.16 19.52
CA GLU A 157 -0.50 -11.85 20.79
C GLU A 157 -1.84 -12.56 20.98
N VAL A 158 -2.42 -13.18 19.94
CA VAL A 158 -3.66 -13.97 20.03
C VAL A 158 -3.44 -15.22 20.89
N GLN A 159 -4.33 -15.47 21.86
CA GLN A 159 -4.20 -16.55 22.85
C GLN A 159 -4.69 -17.90 22.32
N VAL A 160 -4.02 -18.42 21.29
CA VAL A 160 -4.25 -19.76 20.72
C VAL A 160 -2.93 -20.48 20.48
N MET A 161 -2.97 -21.80 20.32
CA MET A 161 -1.77 -22.60 19.98
C MET A 161 -1.12 -22.08 18.70
N ALA A 162 0.19 -22.02 18.66
CA ALA A 162 0.97 -21.53 17.51
C ALA A 162 0.58 -22.18 16.17
N ALA A 163 0.30 -23.50 16.18
CA ALA A 163 -0.14 -24.22 15.01
C ALA A 163 -1.44 -23.68 14.37
N LYS A 164 -2.34 -23.10 15.17
CA LYS A 164 -3.58 -22.49 14.66
C LYS A 164 -3.35 -21.15 13.95
N LYS A 165 -2.21 -20.48 14.21
CA LYS A 165 -1.81 -19.23 13.57
C LYS A 165 -1.11 -19.45 12.23
N GLU A 166 -0.61 -20.67 11.97
CA GLU A 166 0.28 -20.96 10.85
C GLU A 166 -0.33 -20.66 9.49
N LEU A 167 -1.64 -20.96 9.31
CA LEU A 167 -2.32 -20.62 8.07
C LEU A 167 -2.34 -19.09 7.81
N LEU A 168 -2.63 -18.29 8.84
CA LEU A 168 -2.66 -16.84 8.71
C LEU A 168 -1.27 -16.27 8.46
N ARG A 169 -0.22 -16.81 9.10
CA ARG A 169 1.17 -16.45 8.80
C ARG A 169 1.50 -16.72 7.34
N LYS A 170 1.22 -17.94 6.86
CA LYS A 170 1.48 -18.32 5.48
C LYS A 170 0.78 -17.42 4.49
N VAL A 171 -0.50 -17.11 4.72
CA VAL A 171 -1.26 -16.20 3.86
C VAL A 171 -0.64 -14.79 3.87
N ALA A 172 -0.26 -14.27 5.04
CA ALA A 172 0.38 -12.95 5.15
C ALA A 172 1.70 -12.89 4.36
N PHE A 173 2.56 -13.89 4.49
CA PHE A 173 3.79 -14.00 3.71
C PHE A 173 3.50 -14.08 2.21
N GLN A 174 2.60 -14.95 1.77
CA GLN A 174 2.25 -15.11 0.36
C GLN A 174 1.69 -13.83 -0.29
N LEU A 175 0.93 -13.03 0.47
CA LEU A 175 0.41 -11.75 -0.02
C LEU A 175 1.51 -10.73 -0.29
N LEU A 176 2.62 -10.79 0.45
CA LEU A 176 3.71 -9.82 0.37
C LEU A 176 4.96 -10.33 -0.39
N GLU A 177 5.07 -11.65 -0.62
CA GLU A 177 6.15 -12.28 -1.40
C GLU A 177 5.88 -12.33 -2.92
N ARG A 178 4.90 -11.59 -3.43
CA ARG A 178 4.65 -11.48 -4.89
C ARG A 178 5.83 -10.90 -5.69
N GLU A 179 7.00 -10.78 -5.07
CA GLU A 179 8.22 -10.26 -5.69
C GLU A 179 9.01 -11.31 -6.49
N ASN A 180 8.60 -12.60 -6.46
CA ASN A 180 9.31 -13.69 -7.15
C ASN A 180 8.47 -14.33 -8.24
#